data_c8e6da159c2ce6fb98a4064f6357174c
#
_entry.id   c8e6da159c2ce6fb98a4064f6357174c
#
_cell.length_a   1.000
_cell.length_b   1.000
_cell.length_c   1.000
_cell.angle_alpha   90.00
_cell.angle_beta   90.00
_cell.angle_gamma   90.00
#
_symmetry.space_group_name_H-M   'P 1'
#
loop_
_entity.id
_entity.type
_entity.pdbx_description
1 polymer ?
#
loop_
_entity_poly.entity_id
_entity_poly.type
_entity_poly.pdbx_seq_one_letter_code
_entity_poly.pdbx_strand_id
1 'polypeptide(L)'
;MKRTILRSAAVLGTVGFAGFLLAACSNSSSGSSEASKEINVYVDKGYKSYVEEAAKAFEKENGVKINIKTGDALGGLDNLSLDNQSKKAPDVMMAPYDRVGGLGSDGQLAEVTLNKDSHTDKTTEALVTNGGKVYGAPAVIETLVLYYNKDLLSEAPKTFGDLENLAKDSKYDFASEPGKTTAFLADWTNFYYTYGLLSGNGGYVFGKDGTDPKDIGLNNQGSIDGIEYAKTWYAKWPKGLQDTKGAANFIQTQFQEGKTAAIIDGP
;
A
#
# COMPACT_ATOMS: atom_id res chain seq x y z
N MET A 1 46.53 -34.21 -34.15
CA MET A 1 47.66 -34.84 -33.45
C MET A 1 47.18 -35.14 -32.05
N LYS A 2 46.74 -36.36 -31.83
CA LYS A 2 47.39 -37.54 -31.29
C LYS A 2 48.02 -37.33 -29.92
N ARG A 3 47.40 -38.04 -28.98
CA ARG A 3 47.91 -38.96 -27.93
C ARG A 3 48.25 -38.30 -26.60
N THR A 4 48.07 -38.85 -25.41
CA THR A 4 47.91 -40.28 -25.01
C THR A 4 47.47 -40.32 -23.54
N ILE A 5 46.65 -41.29 -23.22
CA ILE A 5 46.26 -41.88 -21.96
C ILE A 5 47.48 -42.35 -21.15
N LEU A 6 47.44 -42.26 -19.81
CA LEU A 6 48.04 -43.31 -18.98
C LEU A 6 47.31 -43.49 -17.65
N ARG A 7 46.91 -44.71 -17.41
CA ARG A 7 46.40 -45.35 -16.20
C ARG A 7 47.54 -45.78 -15.29
N SER A 8 47.32 -45.87 -14.01
CA SER A 8 47.76 -46.99 -13.13
C SER A 8 47.46 -46.55 -11.68
N ALA A 9 46.66 -47.21 -10.95
CA ALA A 9 46.65 -48.51 -10.30
C ALA A 9 47.02 -48.41 -8.81
N ALA A 10 46.08 -48.82 -8.05
CA ALA A 10 45.91 -49.30 -6.69
C ALA A 10 47.16 -49.71 -5.89
N VAL A 11 47.12 -49.37 -4.57
CA VAL A 11 47.65 -50.26 -3.53
C VAL A 11 46.74 -50.20 -2.30
N LEU A 12 46.25 -51.36 -1.91
CA LEU A 12 45.60 -51.66 -0.63
C LEU A 12 46.60 -51.51 0.52
N GLY A 13 46.09 -50.97 1.63
CA GLY A 13 46.78 -51.02 2.92
C GLY A 13 45.76 -51.02 4.03
N THR A 14 45.29 -52.19 4.44
CA THR A 14 44.56 -52.47 5.66
C THR A 14 45.51 -52.42 6.86
N VAL A 15 45.22 -51.52 7.81
CA VAL A 15 45.62 -51.73 9.20
C VAL A 15 44.46 -51.21 10.08
N GLY A 16 43.84 -52.15 10.77
CA GLY A 16 42.89 -51.82 11.82
C GLY A 16 43.60 -51.36 13.11
N PHE A 17 42.96 -50.52 13.86
CA PHE A 17 43.04 -50.60 15.30
C PHE A 17 41.95 -49.77 15.99
N ALA A 18 41.26 -50.47 16.84
CA ALA A 18 40.80 -50.09 18.15
C ALA A 18 39.77 -48.93 18.30
N GLY A 19 38.63 -49.36 18.74
CA GLY A 19 37.51 -48.60 19.25
C GLY A 19 37.85 -47.51 20.26
N PHE A 20 37.26 -46.39 19.97
CA PHE A 20 36.82 -45.45 21.03
C PHE A 20 35.33 -45.28 20.89
N LEU A 21 34.62 -46.00 21.77
CA LEU A 21 33.23 -45.71 22.07
C LEU A 21 33.19 -44.36 22.80
N LEU A 22 33.13 -43.27 22.01
CA LEU A 22 32.61 -42.03 22.51
C LEU A 22 31.10 -42.15 22.44
N ALA A 23 30.49 -42.52 23.54
CA ALA A 23 29.10 -42.27 23.80
C ALA A 23 28.88 -40.75 23.77
N ALA A 24 28.68 -40.23 22.56
CA ALA A 24 28.02 -38.94 22.41
C ALA A 24 26.60 -39.16 22.92
N CYS A 25 26.34 -38.80 24.15
CA CYS A 25 25.01 -38.50 24.61
C CYS A 25 24.47 -37.44 23.66
N SER A 26 23.79 -37.86 22.60
CA SER A 26 22.86 -37.00 21.91
C SER A 26 21.76 -36.71 22.89
N ASN A 27 21.95 -35.67 23.66
CA ASN A 27 20.87 -34.97 24.30
C ASN A 27 20.10 -34.35 23.14
N SER A 28 19.24 -35.13 22.50
CA SER A 28 18.13 -34.61 21.72
C SER A 28 17.20 -33.91 22.68
N SER A 29 17.63 -32.75 23.18
CA SER A 29 16.69 -31.74 23.55
C SER A 29 15.87 -31.47 22.28
N SER A 30 14.72 -32.12 22.21
CA SER A 30 13.59 -31.60 21.47
C SER A 30 13.37 -30.20 22.03
N GLY A 31 14.11 -29.24 21.49
CA GLY A 31 13.81 -27.84 21.64
C GLY A 31 12.47 -27.63 20.98
N SER A 32 11.41 -27.77 21.76
CA SER A 32 10.22 -27.00 21.45
C SER A 32 10.72 -25.59 21.35
N SER A 33 10.78 -25.05 20.11
CA SER A 33 10.91 -23.62 19.92
C SER A 33 9.73 -23.02 20.68
N GLU A 34 9.98 -22.49 21.88
CA GLU A 34 8.97 -21.69 22.55
C GLU A 34 8.55 -20.65 21.51
N ALA A 35 7.29 -20.69 21.11
CA ALA A 35 6.74 -19.71 20.21
C ALA A 35 7.09 -18.33 20.77
N SER A 36 7.61 -17.45 19.96
CA SER A 36 7.95 -16.09 20.38
C SER A 36 6.75 -15.52 21.13
N LYS A 37 6.97 -15.08 22.36
CA LYS A 37 5.93 -14.41 23.15
C LYS A 37 5.73 -12.95 22.73
N GLU A 38 6.34 -12.56 21.64
CA GLU A 38 6.27 -11.21 21.10
C GLU A 38 5.97 -11.26 19.60
N ILE A 39 5.11 -10.34 19.13
CA ILE A 39 4.79 -10.12 17.73
C ILE A 39 5.16 -8.68 17.38
N ASN A 40 5.94 -8.48 16.33
CA ASN A 40 6.33 -7.18 15.83
C ASN A 40 5.38 -6.75 14.71
N VAL A 41 4.71 -5.62 14.89
CA VAL A 41 3.75 -5.07 13.94
C VAL A 41 4.28 -3.76 13.36
N TYR A 42 4.20 -3.59 12.05
CA TYR A 42 4.62 -2.37 11.36
C TYR A 42 3.45 -1.75 10.58
N VAL A 43 3.13 -0.50 10.88
CA VAL A 43 1.99 0.22 10.30
C VAL A 43 2.32 1.71 10.06
N ASP A 44 1.53 2.36 9.23
CA ASP A 44 1.59 3.82 9.10
C ASP A 44 1.16 4.52 10.39
N LYS A 45 1.69 5.73 10.60
CA LYS A 45 1.42 6.50 11.82
C LYS A 45 -0.07 6.74 12.08
N GLY A 46 -0.86 6.93 11.01
CA GLY A 46 -2.30 7.14 11.09
C GLY A 46 -3.06 5.98 11.72
N TYR A 47 -2.56 4.76 11.57
CA TYR A 47 -3.19 3.55 12.12
C TYR A 47 -2.71 3.15 13.52
N LYS A 48 -1.75 3.90 14.09
CA LYS A 48 -1.14 3.54 15.36
C LYS A 48 -2.16 3.33 16.49
N SER A 49 -3.05 4.27 16.71
CA SER A 49 -4.05 4.20 17.80
C SER A 49 -5.03 3.04 17.62
N TYR A 50 -5.46 2.78 16.40
CA TYR A 50 -6.31 1.63 16.07
C TYR A 50 -5.61 0.31 16.40
N VAL A 51 -4.35 0.14 15.98
CA VAL A 51 -3.58 -1.07 16.22
C VAL A 51 -3.22 -1.23 17.71
N GLU A 52 -2.94 -0.14 18.42
CA GLU A 52 -2.71 -0.19 19.88
C GLU A 52 -3.94 -0.66 20.66
N GLU A 53 -5.14 -0.27 20.22
CA GLU A 53 -6.39 -0.74 20.83
C GLU A 53 -6.62 -2.23 20.58
N ALA A 54 -6.46 -2.67 19.33
CA ALA A 54 -6.55 -4.09 18.97
C ALA A 54 -5.49 -4.94 19.68
N ALA A 55 -4.26 -4.45 19.79
CA ALA A 55 -3.16 -5.11 20.47
C ALA A 55 -3.46 -5.36 21.95
N LYS A 56 -4.00 -4.39 22.67
CA LYS A 56 -4.37 -4.56 24.10
C LYS A 56 -5.36 -5.71 24.32
N ALA A 57 -6.35 -5.83 23.44
CA ALA A 57 -7.33 -6.90 23.51
C ALA A 57 -6.66 -8.26 23.25
N PHE A 58 -5.84 -8.34 22.19
CA PHE A 58 -5.13 -9.55 21.80
C PHE A 58 -4.11 -10.01 22.85
N GLU A 59 -3.32 -9.10 23.40
CA GLU A 59 -2.35 -9.38 24.46
C GLU A 59 -3.02 -9.96 25.70
N LYS A 60 -4.15 -9.37 26.11
CA LYS A 60 -4.93 -9.83 27.27
C LYS A 60 -5.48 -11.24 27.08
N GLU A 61 -5.93 -11.56 25.87
CA GLU A 61 -6.54 -12.84 25.55
C GLU A 61 -5.50 -13.96 25.35
N ASN A 62 -4.38 -13.63 24.69
CA ASN A 62 -3.43 -14.64 24.22
C ASN A 62 -2.11 -14.67 25.02
N GLY A 63 -1.85 -13.71 25.90
CA GLY A 63 -0.62 -13.63 26.67
C GLY A 63 0.64 -13.38 25.84
N VAL A 64 0.47 -12.82 24.65
CA VAL A 64 1.53 -12.48 23.69
C VAL A 64 1.70 -10.97 23.67
N LYS A 65 2.92 -10.47 23.71
CA LYS A 65 3.22 -9.03 23.64
C LYS A 65 3.24 -8.54 22.20
N ILE A 66 2.64 -7.40 21.92
CA ILE A 66 2.64 -6.75 20.62
C ILE A 66 3.56 -5.53 20.62
N ASN A 67 4.59 -5.56 19.80
CA ASN A 67 5.51 -4.45 19.62
C ASN A 67 5.13 -3.68 18.34
N ILE A 68 4.59 -2.48 18.47
CA ILE A 68 4.14 -1.67 17.36
C ILE A 68 5.23 -0.69 16.95
N LYS A 69 5.66 -0.77 15.68
CA LYS A 69 6.53 0.21 15.03
C LYS A 69 5.72 0.96 13.99
N THR A 70 5.96 2.26 13.88
CA THR A 70 5.30 3.10 12.89
C THR A 70 6.31 3.73 11.95
N GLY A 71 5.91 3.88 10.69
CA GLY A 71 6.71 4.52 9.65
C GLY A 71 5.95 4.62 8.35
N ASP A 72 6.67 4.68 7.24
CA ASP A 72 6.13 4.52 5.89
C ASP A 72 6.00 3.02 5.59
N ALA A 73 4.79 2.49 5.76
CA ALA A 73 4.53 1.06 5.55
C ALA A 73 4.69 0.67 4.07
N LEU A 74 4.32 1.55 3.13
CA LEU A 74 4.49 1.31 1.70
C LEU A 74 5.97 1.24 1.31
N GLY A 75 6.77 2.21 1.75
CA GLY A 75 8.24 2.19 1.54
C GLY A 75 8.91 1.00 2.23
N GLY A 76 8.36 0.52 3.35
CA GLY A 76 8.82 -0.69 4.03
C GLY A 76 8.65 -1.96 3.19
N LEU A 77 7.65 -2.04 2.32
CA LEU A 77 7.45 -3.19 1.42
C LEU A 77 8.58 -3.38 0.41
N ASP A 78 9.21 -2.30 -0.03
CA ASP A 78 10.30 -2.37 -1.01
C ASP A 78 11.55 -3.04 -0.42
N ASN A 79 11.71 -3.00 0.90
CA ASN A 79 12.80 -3.64 1.62
C ASN A 79 12.43 -5.01 2.21
N LEU A 80 11.18 -5.46 2.09
CA LEU A 80 10.68 -6.65 2.78
C LEU A 80 11.49 -7.92 2.44
N SER A 81 11.90 -8.09 1.19
CA SER A 81 12.72 -9.24 0.77
C SER A 81 14.07 -9.29 1.50
N LEU A 82 14.75 -8.13 1.63
CA LEU A 82 16.02 -8.02 2.35
C LEU A 82 15.82 -8.23 3.85
N ASP A 83 14.75 -7.66 4.41
CA ASP A 83 14.43 -7.77 5.82
C ASP A 83 14.04 -9.19 6.21
N ASN A 84 13.31 -9.92 5.38
CA ASN A 84 13.03 -11.34 5.55
C ASN A 84 14.33 -12.18 5.60
N GLN A 85 15.25 -11.96 4.65
CA GLN A 85 16.54 -12.67 4.61
C GLN A 85 17.40 -12.36 5.84
N SER A 86 17.40 -11.13 6.31
CA SER A 86 18.16 -10.70 7.48
C SER A 86 17.44 -10.92 8.82
N LYS A 87 16.24 -11.50 8.82
CA LYS A 87 15.36 -11.71 10.00
C LYS A 87 15.01 -10.42 10.74
N LYS A 88 14.90 -9.30 10.02
CA LYS A 88 14.51 -8.00 10.54
C LYS A 88 13.08 -7.60 10.16
N ALA A 89 12.44 -8.38 9.27
CA ALA A 89 11.07 -8.13 8.88
C ALA A 89 10.13 -8.17 10.10
N PRO A 90 9.08 -7.35 10.11
CA PRO A 90 8.03 -7.48 11.10
C PRO A 90 7.25 -8.80 10.90
N ASP A 91 6.65 -9.31 11.96
CA ASP A 91 5.79 -10.49 11.88
C ASP A 91 4.46 -10.19 11.19
N VAL A 92 3.96 -8.95 11.35
CA VAL A 92 2.75 -8.43 10.71
C VAL A 92 3.01 -7.02 10.19
N MET A 93 2.57 -6.71 8.99
CA MET A 93 2.64 -5.35 8.47
C MET A 93 1.38 -4.98 7.70
N MET A 94 1.10 -3.69 7.65
CA MET A 94 0.06 -3.14 6.82
C MET A 94 0.58 -2.98 5.39
N ALA A 95 -0.23 -3.38 4.41
CA ALA A 95 0.12 -3.32 3.00
C ALA A 95 -1.11 -3.00 2.14
N PRO A 96 -0.97 -2.24 1.06
CA PRO A 96 -2.05 -2.08 0.09
C PRO A 96 -2.28 -3.42 -0.65
N TYR A 97 -3.53 -3.70 -0.97
CA TYR A 97 -3.96 -4.99 -1.52
C TYR A 97 -3.24 -5.38 -2.82
N ASP A 98 -2.93 -4.41 -3.67
CA ASP A 98 -2.27 -4.62 -4.97
C ASP A 98 -0.84 -5.16 -4.86
N ARG A 99 -0.21 -5.05 -3.69
CA ARG A 99 1.12 -5.60 -3.40
C ARG A 99 1.06 -7.01 -2.79
N VAL A 100 -0.02 -7.34 -2.09
CA VAL A 100 -0.12 -8.57 -1.27
C VAL A 100 0.02 -9.85 -2.12
N GLY A 101 -0.69 -9.93 -3.24
CA GLY A 101 -0.66 -11.12 -4.09
C GLY A 101 0.72 -11.40 -4.67
N GLY A 102 1.43 -10.37 -5.16
CA GLY A 102 2.80 -10.48 -5.67
C GLY A 102 3.77 -10.92 -4.59
N LEU A 103 3.78 -10.23 -3.45
CA LEU A 103 4.65 -10.56 -2.30
C LEU A 103 4.41 -11.98 -1.79
N GLY A 104 3.16 -12.45 -1.78
CA GLY A 104 2.84 -13.83 -1.42
C GLY A 104 3.40 -14.84 -2.42
N SER A 105 3.27 -14.60 -3.73
CA SER A 105 3.84 -15.46 -4.77
C SER A 105 5.36 -15.53 -4.74
N ASP A 106 6.01 -14.43 -4.35
CA ASP A 106 7.46 -14.33 -4.21
C ASP A 106 7.96 -14.92 -2.87
N GLY A 107 7.06 -15.48 -2.03
CA GLY A 107 7.40 -16.09 -0.76
C GLY A 107 7.78 -15.09 0.33
N GLN A 108 7.44 -13.81 0.17
CA GLN A 108 7.71 -12.77 1.16
C GLN A 108 6.63 -12.69 2.25
N LEU A 109 5.43 -13.17 1.96
CA LEU A 109 4.32 -13.30 2.91
C LEU A 109 3.93 -14.76 3.10
N ALA A 110 3.56 -15.12 4.32
CA ALA A 110 3.00 -16.43 4.62
C ALA A 110 1.54 -16.52 4.17
N GLU A 111 1.12 -17.73 3.78
CA GLU A 111 -0.30 -18.03 3.59
C GLU A 111 -1.02 -17.95 4.93
N VAL A 112 -2.19 -17.31 4.96
CA VAL A 112 -3.02 -17.16 6.15
C VAL A 112 -4.40 -17.75 5.93
N THR A 113 -5.04 -18.14 7.03
CA THR A 113 -6.45 -18.56 7.02
C THR A 113 -7.28 -17.48 7.66
N LEU A 114 -8.23 -16.92 6.93
CA LEU A 114 -9.15 -15.94 7.48
C LEU A 114 -10.12 -16.60 8.46
N ASN A 115 -10.38 -15.93 9.58
CA ASN A 115 -11.38 -16.39 10.53
C ASN A 115 -12.78 -16.29 9.88
N LYS A 116 -13.64 -17.27 10.14
CA LYS A 116 -15.03 -17.27 9.65
C LYS A 116 -15.88 -16.10 10.17
N ASP A 117 -15.48 -15.55 11.31
CA ASP A 117 -16.12 -14.39 11.93
C ASP A 117 -15.45 -13.07 11.52
N SER A 118 -14.47 -13.11 10.58
CA SER A 118 -13.94 -11.89 9.98
C SER A 118 -15.08 -11.17 9.25
N HIS A 119 -15.28 -9.90 9.52
CA HIS A 119 -16.31 -9.09 8.86
C HIS A 119 -15.91 -8.70 7.42
N THR A 120 -15.15 -9.56 6.75
CA THR A 120 -14.73 -9.41 5.35
C THR A 120 -15.76 -10.06 4.41
N ASP A 121 -15.81 -9.59 3.19
CA ASP A 121 -16.63 -10.18 2.12
C ASP A 121 -15.74 -10.83 1.05
N LYS A 122 -16.38 -11.59 0.15
CA LYS A 122 -15.66 -12.29 -0.92
C LYS A 122 -14.89 -11.36 -1.87
N THR A 123 -15.36 -10.13 -2.02
CA THR A 123 -14.71 -9.14 -2.89
C THR A 123 -13.39 -8.70 -2.28
N THR A 124 -13.41 -8.32 -1.00
CA THR A 124 -12.20 -7.89 -0.28
C THR A 124 -11.23 -9.06 -0.06
N GLU A 125 -11.73 -10.27 0.19
CA GLU A 125 -10.90 -11.46 0.31
C GLU A 125 -10.20 -11.81 -1.02
N ALA A 126 -10.88 -11.62 -2.16
CA ALA A 126 -10.28 -11.84 -3.48
C ALA A 126 -9.09 -10.92 -3.75
N LEU A 127 -9.09 -9.70 -3.20
CA LEU A 127 -7.99 -8.73 -3.37
C LEU A 127 -6.68 -9.16 -2.69
N VAL A 128 -6.76 -9.99 -1.66
CA VAL A 128 -5.59 -10.51 -0.91
C VAL A 128 -5.31 -11.99 -1.23
N THR A 129 -5.95 -12.52 -2.28
CA THR A 129 -5.81 -13.91 -2.73
C THR A 129 -5.06 -13.97 -4.06
N ASN A 130 -4.06 -14.83 -4.16
CA ASN A 130 -3.37 -15.11 -5.41
C ASN A 130 -3.11 -16.61 -5.56
N GLY A 131 -3.37 -17.16 -6.75
CA GLY A 131 -3.20 -18.59 -7.00
C GLY A 131 -4.03 -19.51 -6.07
N GLY A 132 -5.18 -19.02 -5.58
CA GLY A 132 -6.04 -19.74 -4.62
C GLY A 132 -5.56 -19.71 -3.17
N LYS A 133 -4.51 -18.95 -2.86
CA LYS A 133 -3.94 -18.79 -1.51
C LYS A 133 -4.15 -17.38 -1.00
N VAL A 134 -4.53 -17.26 0.26
CA VAL A 134 -4.76 -15.98 0.93
C VAL A 134 -3.46 -15.55 1.63
N TYR A 135 -3.03 -14.31 1.39
CA TYR A 135 -1.76 -13.79 1.92
C TYR A 135 -1.92 -12.58 2.83
N GLY A 136 -3.14 -12.19 3.14
CA GLY A 136 -3.43 -11.07 4.03
C GLY A 136 -4.86 -11.10 4.54
N ALA A 137 -5.13 -10.31 5.57
CA ALA A 137 -6.47 -10.07 6.07
C ALA A 137 -6.89 -8.63 5.74
N PRO A 138 -8.02 -8.42 5.03
CA PRO A 138 -8.55 -7.07 4.81
C PRO A 138 -8.82 -6.38 6.15
N ALA A 139 -8.23 -5.20 6.37
CA ALA A 139 -8.36 -4.47 7.63
C ALA A 139 -9.18 -3.19 7.47
N VAL A 140 -8.95 -2.44 6.38
CA VAL A 140 -9.63 -1.17 6.09
C VAL A 140 -9.93 -1.06 4.61
N ILE A 141 -10.94 -0.27 4.26
CA ILE A 141 -11.23 0.15 2.89
C ILE A 141 -11.05 1.66 2.84
N GLU A 142 -10.24 2.11 1.90
CA GLU A 142 -9.94 3.51 1.70
C GLU A 142 -10.34 3.94 0.30
N THR A 143 -10.77 5.19 0.15
CA THR A 143 -11.07 5.78 -1.14
C THR A 143 -10.89 7.29 -1.09
N LEU A 144 -10.69 7.89 -2.27
CA LEU A 144 -10.77 9.33 -2.43
C LEU A 144 -12.21 9.80 -2.27
N VAL A 145 -12.41 10.90 -1.56
CA VAL A 145 -13.72 11.53 -1.36
C VAL A 145 -13.64 13.04 -1.57
N LEU A 146 -14.78 13.64 -1.84
CA LEU A 146 -14.93 15.09 -1.82
C LEU A 146 -15.21 15.53 -0.38
N TYR A 147 -14.26 16.22 0.23
CA TYR A 147 -14.48 16.95 1.48
C TYR A 147 -15.02 18.33 1.18
N TYR A 148 -16.00 18.80 1.96
CA TYR A 148 -16.46 20.17 1.87
C TYR A 148 -16.54 20.84 3.25
N ASN A 149 -16.27 22.13 3.29
CA ASN A 149 -16.32 22.92 4.51
C ASN A 149 -17.76 23.38 4.77
N LYS A 150 -18.36 22.90 5.86
CA LYS A 150 -19.74 23.24 6.25
C LYS A 150 -19.91 24.70 6.69
N ASP A 151 -18.85 25.39 7.09
CA ASP A 151 -18.91 26.80 7.42
C ASP A 151 -18.98 27.70 6.16
N LEU A 152 -18.55 27.14 5.01
CA LEU A 152 -18.55 27.84 3.72
C LEU A 152 -19.69 27.42 2.81
N LEU A 153 -20.18 26.17 2.94
CA LEU A 153 -21.24 25.59 2.12
C LEU A 153 -22.30 24.94 3.00
N SER A 154 -23.56 25.32 2.80
CA SER A 154 -24.69 24.71 3.50
C SER A 154 -24.99 23.29 3.03
N GLU A 155 -24.64 22.96 1.79
CA GLU A 155 -24.85 21.65 1.18
C GLU A 155 -23.58 21.19 0.43
N ALA A 156 -23.40 19.87 0.38
CA ALA A 156 -22.32 19.26 -0.39
C ALA A 156 -22.52 19.50 -1.90
N PRO A 157 -21.48 19.90 -2.66
CA PRO A 157 -21.52 19.88 -4.11
C PRO A 157 -21.82 18.48 -4.62
N LYS A 158 -22.70 18.34 -5.60
CA LYS A 158 -23.15 17.05 -6.14
C LYS A 158 -22.50 16.75 -7.49
N THR A 159 -22.04 17.78 -8.18
CA THR A 159 -21.45 17.68 -9.52
C THR A 159 -20.21 18.56 -9.65
N PHE A 160 -19.38 18.27 -10.62
CA PHE A 160 -18.28 19.18 -10.98
C PHE A 160 -18.78 20.54 -11.44
N GLY A 161 -19.98 20.63 -12.05
CA GLY A 161 -20.62 21.89 -12.39
C GLY A 161 -20.92 22.78 -11.16
N ASP A 162 -21.26 22.18 -10.02
CA ASP A 162 -21.43 22.94 -8.77
C ASP A 162 -20.08 23.54 -8.33
N LEU A 163 -18.99 22.77 -8.43
CA LEU A 163 -17.64 23.24 -8.11
C LEU A 163 -17.19 24.36 -9.07
N GLU A 164 -17.52 24.25 -10.36
CA GLU A 164 -17.24 25.28 -11.35
C GLU A 164 -18.01 26.58 -11.06
N ASN A 165 -19.24 26.47 -10.54
CA ASN A 165 -20.01 27.63 -10.13
C ASN A 165 -19.41 28.29 -8.87
N LEU A 166 -18.95 27.50 -7.90
CA LEU A 166 -18.22 28.02 -6.74
C LEU A 166 -16.96 28.79 -7.16
N ALA A 167 -16.25 28.29 -8.17
CA ALA A 167 -15.04 28.92 -8.69
C ALA A 167 -15.28 30.32 -9.34
N LYS A 168 -16.53 30.72 -9.56
CA LYS A 168 -16.91 32.05 -10.05
C LYS A 168 -17.18 33.05 -8.93
N ASP A 169 -17.28 32.58 -7.67
CA ASP A 169 -17.55 33.43 -6.52
C ASP A 169 -16.24 34.05 -6.02
N SER A 170 -16.18 35.39 -6.09
CA SER A 170 -15.00 36.17 -5.73
C SER A 170 -14.53 36.01 -4.28
N LYS A 171 -15.39 35.48 -3.39
CA LYS A 171 -14.98 35.17 -2.01
C LYS A 171 -13.88 34.12 -1.93
N TYR A 172 -13.70 33.32 -3.01
CA TYR A 172 -12.67 32.31 -3.10
C TYR A 172 -11.48 32.74 -3.98
N ASP A 173 -11.43 34.03 -4.36
CA ASP A 173 -10.30 34.54 -5.12
C ASP A 173 -9.01 34.39 -4.33
N PHE A 174 -7.97 33.87 -4.98
CA PHE A 174 -6.67 33.72 -4.34
C PHE A 174 -5.90 35.05 -4.38
N ALA A 175 -5.88 35.75 -3.27
CA ALA A 175 -5.38 37.13 -3.19
C ALA A 175 -3.95 37.31 -3.71
N SER A 176 -3.09 36.28 -3.61
CA SER A 176 -1.70 36.34 -4.06
C SER A 176 -1.53 36.19 -5.58
N GLU A 177 -2.55 35.70 -6.30
CA GLU A 177 -2.52 35.50 -7.74
C GLU A 177 -3.86 35.93 -8.36
N PRO A 178 -3.99 37.19 -8.85
CA PRO A 178 -5.22 37.68 -9.43
C PRO A 178 -5.80 36.79 -10.54
N GLY A 179 -7.10 36.55 -10.50
CA GLY A 179 -7.80 35.66 -11.43
C GLY A 179 -7.66 34.17 -11.15
N LYS A 180 -7.10 33.82 -9.98
CA LYS A 180 -7.04 32.43 -9.49
C LYS A 180 -8.01 32.24 -8.34
N THR A 181 -8.52 31.01 -8.19
CA THR A 181 -9.48 30.64 -7.16
C THR A 181 -9.02 29.44 -6.35
N THR A 182 -9.41 29.42 -5.08
CA THR A 182 -9.25 28.27 -4.18
C THR A 182 -10.60 27.64 -3.80
N ALA A 183 -11.68 27.94 -4.52
CA ALA A 183 -13.01 27.39 -4.22
C ALA A 183 -13.04 25.87 -4.12
N PHE A 184 -12.34 25.21 -5.04
CA PHE A 184 -12.13 23.77 -5.10
C PHE A 184 -10.69 23.47 -5.47
N LEU A 185 -10.06 22.52 -4.76
CA LEU A 185 -8.68 22.12 -5.03
C LEU A 185 -8.56 20.59 -5.05
N ALA A 186 -7.70 20.08 -5.93
CA ALA A 186 -7.33 18.67 -6.00
C ALA A 186 -5.92 18.52 -6.57
N ASP A 187 -5.15 17.55 -6.10
CA ASP A 187 -3.81 17.26 -6.61
C ASP A 187 -3.88 16.36 -7.86
N TRP A 188 -4.25 16.93 -8.98
CA TRP A 188 -4.29 16.19 -10.25
C TRP A 188 -2.93 16.13 -10.97
N THR A 189 -1.83 16.52 -10.33
CA THR A 189 -0.48 16.17 -10.77
C THR A 189 -0.13 14.73 -10.40
N ASN A 190 -0.82 14.17 -9.41
CA ASN A 190 -0.67 12.79 -8.97
C ASN A 190 -1.72 11.91 -9.65
N PHE A 191 -1.27 10.85 -10.35
CA PHE A 191 -2.14 9.96 -11.11
C PHE A 191 -3.21 9.28 -10.25
N TYR A 192 -2.92 8.96 -8.99
CA TYR A 192 -3.87 8.38 -8.05
C TYR A 192 -5.13 9.26 -7.91
N TYR A 193 -4.96 10.58 -7.80
CA TYR A 193 -6.08 11.54 -7.73
C TYR A 193 -6.72 11.83 -9.09
N THR A 194 -5.94 11.75 -10.17
CA THR A 194 -6.42 12.08 -11.51
C THR A 194 -7.22 10.94 -12.13
N TYR A 195 -6.95 9.70 -11.73
CA TYR A 195 -7.56 8.52 -12.34
C TYR A 195 -9.09 8.57 -12.33
N GLY A 196 -9.72 9.13 -11.29
CA GLY A 196 -11.16 9.31 -11.22
C GLY A 196 -11.74 10.14 -12.37
N LEU A 197 -10.99 11.15 -12.89
CA LEU A 197 -11.41 11.91 -14.05
C LEU A 197 -11.33 11.09 -15.33
N LEU A 198 -10.29 10.28 -15.49
CA LEU A 198 -10.13 9.41 -16.64
C LEU A 198 -11.24 8.38 -16.68
N SER A 199 -11.41 7.64 -15.59
CA SER A 199 -12.38 6.55 -15.50
C SER A 199 -13.82 7.04 -15.61
N GLY A 200 -14.14 8.19 -15.05
CA GLY A 200 -15.46 8.82 -15.17
C GLY A 200 -15.82 9.21 -16.60
N ASN A 201 -14.83 9.39 -17.48
CA ASN A 201 -15.02 9.65 -18.91
C ASN A 201 -14.81 8.39 -19.79
N GLY A 202 -14.68 7.21 -19.21
CA GLY A 202 -14.49 5.94 -19.93
C GLY A 202 -13.03 5.61 -20.23
N GLY A 203 -12.09 6.28 -19.57
CA GLY A 203 -10.67 5.92 -19.57
C GLY A 203 -10.41 4.76 -18.61
N TYR A 204 -9.36 3.99 -18.85
CA TYR A 204 -8.92 2.90 -17.98
C TYR A 204 -7.42 2.67 -18.11
N VAL A 205 -6.81 1.98 -17.14
CA VAL A 205 -5.41 1.54 -17.24
C VAL A 205 -5.35 0.26 -18.06
N PHE A 206 -5.99 -0.79 -17.60
CA PHE A 206 -6.06 -2.09 -18.27
C PHE A 206 -7.51 -2.48 -18.56
N GLY A 207 -7.74 -3.11 -19.71
CA GLY A 207 -9.05 -3.60 -20.14
C GLY A 207 -9.59 -4.73 -19.27
N LYS A 208 -10.83 -5.16 -19.55
CA LYS A 208 -11.52 -6.21 -18.78
C LYS A 208 -11.46 -5.99 -17.27
N ASP A 209 -11.90 -4.83 -16.84
CA ASP A 209 -11.94 -4.45 -15.42
C ASP A 209 -10.56 -4.52 -14.71
N GLY A 210 -9.51 -4.15 -15.43
CA GLY A 210 -8.15 -4.12 -14.91
C GLY A 210 -7.35 -5.43 -15.07
N THR A 211 -7.90 -6.44 -15.76
CA THR A 211 -7.28 -7.77 -15.84
C THR A 211 -6.57 -8.07 -17.17
N ASP A 212 -6.70 -7.22 -18.19
CA ASP A 212 -6.02 -7.40 -19.48
C ASP A 212 -4.89 -6.37 -19.68
N PRO A 213 -3.63 -6.70 -19.36
CA PRO A 213 -2.51 -5.77 -19.49
C PRO A 213 -2.10 -5.51 -20.95
N LYS A 214 -2.72 -6.16 -21.92
CA LYS A 214 -2.48 -5.92 -23.35
C LYS A 214 -3.42 -4.86 -23.91
N ASP A 215 -4.53 -4.61 -23.25
CA ASP A 215 -5.48 -3.54 -23.58
C ASP A 215 -5.25 -2.36 -22.64
N ILE A 216 -4.58 -1.33 -23.14
CA ILE A 216 -4.21 -0.13 -22.36
C ILE A 216 -5.05 1.05 -22.83
N GLY A 217 -5.90 1.55 -21.94
CA GLY A 217 -6.83 2.64 -22.22
C GLY A 217 -6.36 4.04 -21.82
N LEU A 218 -5.09 4.22 -21.45
CA LEU A 218 -4.55 5.53 -21.02
C LEU A 218 -4.51 6.59 -22.13
N ASN A 219 -4.64 6.18 -23.38
CA ASN A 219 -4.67 7.06 -24.54
C ASN A 219 -6.00 7.00 -25.32
N ASN A 220 -7.04 6.38 -24.75
CA ASN A 220 -8.37 6.43 -25.36
C ASN A 220 -9.01 7.82 -25.18
N GLN A 221 -10.12 8.09 -25.88
CA GLN A 221 -10.76 9.40 -25.85
C GLN A 221 -11.19 9.80 -24.45
N GLY A 222 -11.72 8.88 -23.62
CA GLY A 222 -12.14 9.16 -22.24
C GLY A 222 -10.97 9.60 -21.35
N SER A 223 -9.80 8.97 -21.49
CA SER A 223 -8.59 9.39 -20.77
C SER A 223 -8.13 10.78 -21.21
N ILE A 224 -8.18 11.08 -22.52
CA ILE A 224 -7.83 12.39 -23.06
C ILE A 224 -8.80 13.45 -22.51
N ASP A 225 -10.11 13.19 -22.57
CA ASP A 225 -11.14 14.13 -22.10
C ASP A 225 -10.99 14.41 -20.59
N GLY A 226 -10.67 13.40 -19.78
CA GLY A 226 -10.40 13.57 -18.36
C GLY A 226 -9.20 14.50 -18.08
N ILE A 227 -8.11 14.34 -18.83
CA ILE A 227 -6.93 15.21 -18.70
C ILE A 227 -7.21 16.62 -19.21
N GLU A 228 -7.91 16.77 -20.34
CA GLU A 228 -8.30 18.09 -20.84
C GLU A 228 -9.20 18.82 -19.82
N TYR A 229 -10.10 18.10 -19.14
CA TYR A 229 -10.89 18.68 -18.06
C TYR A 229 -10.00 19.15 -16.88
N ALA A 230 -9.04 18.35 -16.46
CA ALA A 230 -8.08 18.75 -15.42
C ALA A 230 -7.32 20.04 -15.80
N LYS A 231 -6.91 20.18 -17.06
CA LYS A 231 -6.25 21.40 -17.55
C LYS A 231 -7.11 22.65 -17.40
N THR A 232 -8.44 22.53 -17.54
CA THR A 232 -9.34 23.68 -17.36
C THR A 232 -9.31 24.20 -15.92
N TRP A 233 -9.09 23.30 -14.95
CA TRP A 233 -8.95 23.67 -13.55
C TRP A 233 -7.58 24.26 -13.25
N TYR A 234 -6.50 23.70 -13.76
CA TYR A 234 -5.15 24.29 -13.64
C TYR A 234 -5.08 25.72 -14.22
N ALA A 235 -5.88 26.04 -15.22
CA ALA A 235 -6.01 27.40 -15.70
C ALA A 235 -6.63 28.36 -14.66
N LYS A 236 -7.44 27.86 -13.74
CA LYS A 236 -8.12 28.63 -12.67
C LYS A 236 -7.39 28.60 -11.34
N TRP A 237 -6.60 27.57 -11.06
CA TRP A 237 -5.92 27.35 -9.79
C TRP A 237 -4.63 28.16 -9.65
N PRO A 238 -4.20 28.46 -8.39
CA PRO A 238 -2.87 28.97 -8.12
C PRO A 238 -1.76 28.13 -8.72
N LYS A 239 -0.67 28.74 -9.14
CA LYS A 239 0.47 28.04 -9.76
C LYS A 239 1.10 26.98 -8.85
N GLY A 240 1.00 27.15 -7.53
CA GLY A 240 1.47 26.17 -6.55
C GLY A 240 0.85 24.79 -6.72
N LEU A 241 -0.35 24.67 -7.32
CA LEU A 241 -1.00 23.37 -7.64
C LEU A 241 -0.29 22.59 -8.75
N GLN A 242 0.66 23.20 -9.46
CA GLN A 242 1.48 22.52 -10.48
C GLN A 242 2.78 21.96 -9.89
N ASP A 243 3.08 22.25 -8.63
CA ASP A 243 4.22 21.69 -7.92
C ASP A 243 3.89 20.29 -7.37
N THR A 244 4.41 19.26 -8.02
CA THR A 244 4.17 17.85 -7.64
C THR A 244 4.63 17.47 -6.24
N LYS A 245 5.43 18.32 -5.56
CA LYS A 245 5.91 18.09 -4.20
C LYS A 245 5.15 18.89 -3.15
N GLY A 246 4.61 20.04 -3.55
CA GLY A 246 3.97 20.99 -2.63
C GLY A 246 2.45 21.03 -2.71
N ALA A 247 1.85 20.53 -3.80
CA ALA A 247 0.42 20.64 -4.05
C ALA A 247 -0.44 20.07 -2.92
N ALA A 248 -0.16 18.84 -2.46
CA ALA A 248 -0.94 18.20 -1.39
C ALA A 248 -0.92 19.03 -0.10
N ASN A 249 0.25 19.49 0.34
CA ASN A 249 0.38 20.33 1.54
C ASN A 249 -0.36 21.68 1.38
N PHE A 250 -0.28 22.28 0.20
CA PHE A 250 -1.02 23.52 -0.08
C PHE A 250 -2.52 23.30 0.03
N ILE A 251 -3.06 22.25 -0.59
CA ILE A 251 -4.49 21.90 -0.58
C ILE A 251 -4.96 21.71 0.86
N GLN A 252 -4.29 20.88 1.62
CA GLN A 252 -4.64 20.59 3.01
C GLN A 252 -4.59 21.84 3.89
N THR A 253 -3.55 22.67 3.73
CA THR A 253 -3.43 23.94 4.46
C THR A 253 -4.58 24.90 4.15
N GLN A 254 -4.92 25.09 2.87
CA GLN A 254 -6.03 25.96 2.47
C GLN A 254 -7.37 25.47 3.03
N PHE A 255 -7.59 24.16 3.07
CA PHE A 255 -8.81 23.59 3.62
C PHE A 255 -8.89 23.71 5.14
N GLN A 256 -7.79 23.38 5.85
CA GLN A 256 -7.70 23.50 7.32
C GLN A 256 -7.86 24.95 7.81
N GLU A 257 -7.37 25.91 7.04
CA GLU A 257 -7.52 27.34 7.34
C GLU A 257 -8.89 27.92 6.93
N GLY A 258 -9.80 27.09 6.41
CA GLY A 258 -11.13 27.54 5.99
C GLY A 258 -11.14 28.43 4.75
N LYS A 259 -10.10 28.38 3.92
CA LYS A 259 -9.94 29.19 2.70
C LYS A 259 -10.38 28.47 1.42
N THR A 260 -10.76 27.23 1.52
CA THR A 260 -11.21 26.37 0.40
C THR A 260 -12.54 25.73 0.77
N ALA A 261 -13.50 25.81 -0.15
CA ALA A 261 -14.84 25.27 0.07
C ALA A 261 -14.90 23.75 -0.05
N ALA A 262 -14.13 23.17 -0.97
CA ALA A 262 -14.09 21.73 -1.18
C ALA A 262 -12.73 21.26 -1.69
N ILE A 263 -12.36 20.03 -1.32
CA ILE A 263 -11.15 19.35 -1.82
C ILE A 263 -11.46 17.90 -2.16
N ILE A 264 -10.68 17.30 -3.08
CA ILE A 264 -10.59 15.84 -3.18
C ILE A 264 -9.33 15.42 -2.45
N ASP A 265 -9.50 14.52 -1.47
CA ASP A 265 -8.37 13.97 -0.72
C ASP A 265 -8.67 12.53 -0.27
N GLY A 266 -7.65 11.83 0.22
CA GLY A 266 -7.74 10.52 0.82
C GLY A 266 -8.13 10.56 2.31
N PRO A 267 -8.17 9.40 2.97
CA PRO A 267 -8.40 9.27 4.41
C PRO A 267 -7.24 9.80 5.25
#